data_4dd7459a1ae4f033c1bcb0ee450cb084
#
_entry.id   4dd7459a1ae4f033c1bcb0ee450cb084
#
_cell.length_a   1.000
_cell.length_b   1.000
_cell.length_c   1.000
_cell.angle_alpha   90.00
_cell.angle_beta   90.00
_cell.angle_gamma   90.00
#
_symmetry.space_group_name_H-M   'P 1'
#
loop_
_entity.id
_entity.type
_entity.pdbx_description
1 polymer ?
#
loop_
_entity_poly.entity_id
_entity_poly.type
_entity_poly.pdbx_seq_one_letter_code
_entity_poly.pdbx_strand_id
1 'polypeptide(L)'
;HVDIIKKYACPLIAGWHIEEAIYADFYGDDPDSPYYKRYAYQFQRLYESQVFEAHLPDIVMFHVTASDEEIARRMRENPHEYPIVREGDIAEIKRRFDREIEQSLFTHAHRTVVLDTTGKTPQESFDELLALSEPLVTMGEVALRNMEVPQGEYEVKYVNGVRQMIPNP
;
A
#
# COMPACT_ATOMS: atom_id res chain seq x y z
N HIS A 1 -8.64 -6.99 -7.68
CA HIS A 1 -7.83 -7.11 -6.44
C HIS A 1 -8.33 -8.25 -5.52
N VAL A 2 -9.65 -8.43 -5.35
CA VAL A 2 -10.22 -9.56 -4.55
C VAL A 2 -9.75 -10.91 -5.07
N ASP A 3 -9.64 -11.07 -6.38
CA ASP A 3 -9.16 -12.31 -6.99
C ASP A 3 -7.67 -12.58 -6.71
N ILE A 4 -6.87 -11.51 -6.50
CA ILE A 4 -5.46 -11.62 -6.12
C ILE A 4 -5.34 -12.20 -4.71
N ILE A 5 -6.13 -11.69 -3.76
CA ILE A 5 -6.14 -12.17 -2.37
C ILE A 5 -6.52 -13.65 -2.30
N LYS A 6 -7.50 -14.07 -3.12
CA LYS A 6 -7.95 -15.46 -3.18
C LYS A 6 -6.97 -16.40 -3.89
N LYS A 7 -6.16 -15.86 -4.80
CA LYS A 7 -5.29 -16.67 -5.67
C LYS A 7 -3.89 -16.87 -5.10
N TYR A 8 -3.40 -15.94 -4.30
CA TYR A 8 -2.03 -15.96 -3.79
C TYR A 8 -2.02 -16.08 -2.26
N ALA A 9 -1.17 -16.94 -1.73
CA ALA A 9 -1.10 -17.22 -0.31
C ALA A 9 -0.68 -16.00 0.54
N CYS A 10 0.17 -15.12 0.00
CA CYS A 10 0.66 -13.91 0.69
C CYS A 10 0.86 -12.78 -0.33
N PRO A 11 -0.20 -12.15 -0.84
CA PRO A 11 -0.05 -11.04 -1.77
C PRO A 11 0.43 -9.79 -1.04
N LEU A 12 1.45 -9.12 -1.58
CA LEU A 12 1.82 -7.76 -1.21
C LEU A 12 1.15 -6.80 -2.21
N ILE A 13 0.32 -5.91 -1.71
CA ILE A 13 -0.39 -4.93 -2.53
C ILE A 13 0.08 -3.54 -2.11
N ALA A 14 0.66 -2.80 -3.04
CA ALA A 14 1.07 -1.42 -2.83
C ALA A 14 0.07 -0.48 -3.52
N GLY A 15 -0.44 0.50 -2.76
CA GLY A 15 -1.48 1.42 -3.19
C GLY A 15 -2.82 0.73 -3.42
N TRP A 16 -3.89 1.22 -2.78
CA TRP A 16 -5.18 0.56 -2.92
C TRP A 16 -6.36 1.49 -2.60
N HIS A 17 -7.46 0.90 -2.04
CA HIS A 17 -8.74 1.55 -1.82
C HIS A 17 -8.67 2.89 -1.05
N ILE A 18 -7.78 3.02 -0.06
CA ILE A 18 -7.60 4.27 0.69
C ILE A 18 -6.95 5.33 -0.19
N GLU A 19 -5.89 4.97 -0.91
CA GLU A 19 -5.17 5.86 -1.82
C GLU A 19 -6.09 6.34 -2.94
N GLU A 20 -6.78 5.43 -3.62
CA GLU A 20 -7.74 5.75 -4.67
C GLU A 20 -8.85 6.69 -4.17
N ALA A 21 -9.36 6.46 -2.96
CA ALA A 21 -10.39 7.30 -2.37
C ALA A 21 -9.88 8.72 -2.09
N ILE A 22 -8.69 8.86 -1.52
CA ILE A 22 -8.09 10.15 -1.18
C ILE A 22 -7.79 10.95 -2.44
N TYR A 23 -7.16 10.33 -3.45
CA TYR A 23 -6.81 11.05 -4.67
C TYR A 23 -8.04 11.38 -5.51
N ALA A 24 -9.04 10.51 -5.56
CA ALA A 24 -10.31 10.81 -6.24
C ALA A 24 -11.08 11.95 -5.58
N ASP A 25 -11.04 12.04 -4.24
CA ASP A 25 -11.64 13.14 -3.50
C ASP A 25 -10.86 14.46 -3.66
N PHE A 26 -9.53 14.38 -3.66
CA PHE A 26 -8.68 15.58 -3.69
C PHE A 26 -8.50 16.16 -5.10
N TYR A 27 -8.35 15.29 -6.10
CA TYR A 27 -8.09 15.69 -7.50
C TYR A 27 -9.27 15.42 -8.45
N GLY A 28 -10.40 14.97 -7.93
CA GLY A 28 -11.54 14.58 -8.76
C GLY A 28 -12.19 15.73 -9.56
N ASP A 29 -12.03 16.95 -9.10
CA ASP A 29 -12.55 18.16 -9.78
C ASP A 29 -11.49 18.81 -10.71
N ASP A 30 -10.25 18.36 -10.71
CA ASP A 30 -9.18 18.86 -11.57
C ASP A 30 -9.24 18.15 -12.94
N PRO A 31 -9.60 18.87 -14.05
CA PRO A 31 -9.72 18.26 -15.38
C PRO A 31 -8.42 17.66 -15.91
N ASP A 32 -7.27 18.13 -15.42
CA ASP A 32 -5.94 17.67 -15.83
C ASP A 32 -5.47 16.46 -15.00
N SER A 33 -6.23 16.08 -13.97
CA SER A 33 -5.92 14.96 -13.11
C SER A 33 -6.37 13.63 -13.72
N PRO A 34 -5.57 12.53 -13.57
CA PRO A 34 -6.01 11.18 -13.91
C PRO A 34 -7.21 10.71 -13.05
N TYR A 35 -7.49 11.40 -11.94
CA TYR A 35 -8.62 11.14 -11.05
C TYR A 35 -9.88 11.95 -11.38
N TYR A 36 -9.85 12.76 -12.43
CA TYR A 36 -11.01 13.58 -12.83
C TYR A 36 -12.28 12.74 -12.95
N LYS A 37 -13.31 13.14 -12.20
CA LYS A 37 -14.62 12.45 -12.11
C LYS A 37 -14.54 10.97 -11.65
N ARG A 38 -13.49 10.57 -10.97
CA ARG A 38 -13.47 9.27 -10.29
C ARG A 38 -14.08 9.40 -8.90
N TYR A 39 -15.14 8.66 -8.64
CA TYR A 39 -15.87 8.69 -7.37
C TYR A 39 -15.55 7.48 -6.49
N ALA A 40 -14.26 7.19 -6.28
CA ALA A 40 -13.81 6.03 -5.56
C ALA A 40 -14.07 6.10 -4.03
N TYR A 41 -14.17 7.32 -3.48
CA TYR A 41 -14.37 7.54 -2.03
C TYR A 41 -15.59 6.82 -1.47
N GLN A 42 -16.69 6.75 -2.22
CA GLN A 42 -17.92 6.10 -1.79
C GLN A 42 -17.78 4.59 -1.57
N PHE A 43 -16.78 3.97 -2.20
CA PHE A 43 -16.59 2.52 -2.15
C PHE A 43 -15.60 2.07 -1.09
N GLN A 44 -14.79 2.96 -0.52
CA GLN A 44 -13.75 2.61 0.44
C GLN A 44 -14.31 1.83 1.64
N ARG A 45 -15.30 2.37 2.31
CA ARG A 45 -15.92 1.74 3.49
C ARG A 45 -16.68 0.46 3.14
N LEU A 46 -17.25 0.42 1.95
CA LEU A 46 -17.90 -0.77 1.44
C LEU A 46 -16.89 -1.91 1.22
N TYR A 47 -15.72 -1.61 0.66
CA TYR A 47 -14.65 -2.58 0.50
C TYR A 47 -14.15 -3.10 1.86
N GLU A 48 -13.92 -2.22 2.82
CA GLU A 48 -13.48 -2.63 4.15
C GLU A 48 -14.50 -3.57 4.82
N SER A 49 -15.78 -3.19 4.85
CA SER A 49 -16.80 -3.97 5.53
C SER A 49 -17.21 -5.26 4.82
N GLN A 50 -17.25 -5.26 3.49
CA GLN A 50 -17.77 -6.42 2.75
C GLN A 50 -16.67 -7.38 2.28
N VAL A 51 -15.46 -6.88 2.03
CA VAL A 51 -14.38 -7.69 1.46
C VAL A 51 -13.36 -8.10 2.50
N PHE A 52 -13.02 -7.20 3.42
CA PHE A 52 -11.93 -7.43 4.36
C PHE A 52 -12.35 -7.94 5.71
N GLU A 53 -13.56 -7.66 6.18
CA GLU A 53 -14.00 -8.06 7.51
C GLU A 53 -13.82 -9.56 7.77
N ALA A 54 -14.13 -10.40 6.78
CA ALA A 54 -13.97 -11.85 6.87
C ALA A 54 -12.51 -12.33 6.85
N HIS A 55 -11.57 -11.48 6.40
CA HIS A 55 -10.15 -11.79 6.22
C HIS A 55 -9.22 -10.95 7.10
N LEU A 56 -9.77 -10.12 7.99
CA LEU A 56 -9.00 -9.23 8.86
C LEU A 56 -7.88 -9.93 9.64
N PRO A 57 -8.07 -11.14 10.17
CA PRO A 57 -7.00 -11.82 10.91
C PRO A 57 -5.76 -12.10 10.05
N ASP A 58 -5.96 -12.23 8.73
CA ASP A 58 -4.91 -12.62 7.78
C ASP A 58 -4.31 -11.43 7.02
N ILE A 59 -4.81 -10.20 7.27
CA ILE A 59 -4.36 -9.00 6.57
C ILE A 59 -3.66 -8.06 7.55
N VAL A 60 -2.51 -7.54 7.15
CA VAL A 60 -1.80 -6.45 7.84
C VAL A 60 -1.70 -5.27 6.88
N MET A 61 -2.11 -4.10 7.35
CA MET A 61 -1.97 -2.85 6.62
C MET A 61 -0.71 -2.11 7.10
N PHE A 62 0.16 -1.75 6.16
CA PHE A 62 1.33 -0.92 6.44
C PHE A 62 1.08 0.51 5.96
N HIS A 63 1.07 1.45 6.88
CA HIS A 63 1.10 2.87 6.58
C HIS A 63 2.55 3.35 6.54
N VAL A 64 3.12 3.39 5.35
CA VAL A 64 4.48 3.90 5.14
C VAL A 64 4.41 5.41 4.98
N THR A 65 5.10 6.15 5.86
CA THR A 65 5.09 7.62 5.88
C THR A 65 6.52 8.18 5.98
N ALA A 66 6.64 9.49 5.85
CA ALA A 66 7.86 10.25 6.12
C ALA A 66 7.50 11.70 6.48
N SER A 67 8.48 12.51 6.90
CA SER A 67 8.27 13.94 7.06
C SER A 67 7.94 14.62 5.72
N ASP A 68 7.23 15.74 5.76
CA ASP A 68 6.84 16.48 4.55
C ASP A 68 8.06 16.91 3.74
N GLU A 69 9.13 17.33 4.42
CA GLU A 69 10.40 17.73 3.80
C GLU A 69 11.09 16.54 3.12
N GLU A 70 11.04 15.36 3.75
CA GLU A 70 11.62 14.14 3.19
C GLU A 70 10.85 13.66 1.97
N ILE A 71 9.51 13.73 2.01
CA ILE A 71 8.66 13.41 0.85
C ILE A 71 8.97 14.37 -0.30
N ALA A 72 9.01 15.67 -0.04
CA ALA A 72 9.33 16.70 -1.03
C ALA A 72 10.73 16.48 -1.63
N ARG A 73 11.73 16.16 -0.78
CA ARG A 73 13.09 15.84 -1.24
C ARG A 73 13.10 14.64 -2.18
N ARG A 74 12.43 13.54 -1.79
CA ARG A 74 12.35 12.31 -2.61
C ARG A 74 11.65 12.55 -3.94
N MET A 75 10.59 13.35 -3.97
CA MET A 75 9.88 13.73 -5.20
C MET A 75 10.79 14.51 -6.16
N ARG A 76 11.61 15.42 -5.64
CA ARG A 76 12.57 16.17 -6.48
C ARG A 76 13.72 15.31 -6.99
N GLU A 77 14.23 14.39 -6.17
CA GLU A 77 15.35 13.52 -6.53
C GLU A 77 14.95 12.39 -7.48
N ASN A 78 13.72 11.89 -7.34
CA ASN A 78 13.18 10.81 -8.15
C ASN A 78 11.81 11.20 -8.72
N PRO A 79 11.76 12.14 -9.68
CA PRO A 79 10.50 12.60 -10.25
C PRO A 79 9.77 11.44 -10.95
N HIS A 80 8.50 11.28 -10.63
CA HIS A 80 7.66 10.30 -11.30
C HIS A 80 7.31 10.78 -12.72
N GLU A 81 7.27 9.88 -13.69
CA GLU A 81 6.94 10.20 -15.09
C GLU A 81 5.54 10.87 -15.19
N TYR A 82 4.62 10.42 -14.34
CA TYR A 82 3.26 10.98 -14.24
C TYR A 82 2.99 11.41 -12.80
N PRO A 83 3.43 12.61 -12.38
CA PRO A 83 3.24 13.07 -11.01
C PRO A 83 1.77 13.33 -10.73
N ILE A 84 1.21 12.60 -9.76
CA ILE A 84 -0.15 12.80 -9.28
C ILE A 84 -0.14 13.86 -8.19
N VAL A 85 0.77 13.71 -7.22
CA VAL A 85 0.89 14.59 -6.06
C VAL A 85 1.78 15.77 -6.41
N ARG A 86 1.35 16.99 -6.08
CA ARG A 86 2.16 18.20 -6.18
C ARG A 86 2.84 18.47 -4.84
N GLU A 87 4.04 19.02 -4.85
CA GLU A 87 4.80 19.29 -3.63
C GLU A 87 4.01 20.15 -2.61
N GLY A 88 3.23 21.12 -3.10
CA GLY A 88 2.38 21.95 -2.24
C GLY A 88 1.20 21.23 -1.58
N ASP A 89 0.86 20.03 -2.04
CA ASP A 89 -0.28 19.26 -1.57
C ASP A 89 0.11 18.20 -0.51
N ILE A 90 1.42 17.99 -0.27
CA ILE A 90 1.94 16.91 0.59
C ILE A 90 1.29 16.92 1.97
N ALA A 91 1.29 18.06 2.65
CA ALA A 91 0.76 18.16 4.01
C ALA A 91 -0.73 17.81 4.10
N GLU A 92 -1.53 18.30 3.14
CA GLU A 92 -2.97 18.03 3.11
C GLU A 92 -3.28 16.57 2.74
N ILE A 93 -2.56 16.02 1.77
CA ILE A 93 -2.72 14.60 1.39
C ILE A 93 -2.33 13.69 2.56
N LYS A 94 -1.20 13.95 3.20
CA LYS A 94 -0.76 13.20 4.38
C LYS A 94 -1.79 13.26 5.50
N ARG A 95 -2.33 14.45 5.82
CA ARG A 95 -3.40 14.60 6.79
C ARG A 95 -4.66 13.78 6.44
N ARG A 96 -4.98 13.66 5.15
CA ARG A 96 -6.10 12.81 4.69
C ARG A 96 -5.79 11.33 4.86
N PHE A 97 -4.56 10.90 4.56
CA PHE A 97 -4.13 9.52 4.82
C PHE A 97 -4.23 9.18 6.30
N ASP A 98 -3.68 10.02 7.18
CA ASP A 98 -3.71 9.80 8.62
C ASP A 98 -5.15 9.64 9.12
N ARG A 99 -6.06 10.53 8.70
CA ARG A 99 -7.48 10.46 9.06
C ARG A 99 -8.16 9.18 8.57
N GLU A 100 -7.96 8.82 7.29
CA GLU A 100 -8.61 7.64 6.72
C GLU A 100 -8.08 6.34 7.32
N ILE A 101 -6.78 6.27 7.60
CA ILE A 101 -6.15 5.13 8.25
C ILE A 101 -6.61 5.01 9.71
N GLU A 102 -6.69 6.11 10.45
CA GLU A 102 -7.22 6.12 11.82
C GLU A 102 -8.64 5.55 11.89
N GLN A 103 -9.46 5.85 10.89
CA GLN A 103 -10.85 5.39 10.81
C GLN A 103 -11.01 4.03 10.12
N SER A 104 -9.94 3.44 9.62
CA SER A 104 -9.97 2.17 8.91
C SER A 104 -10.32 1.00 9.83
N LEU A 105 -11.00 0.00 9.26
CA LEU A 105 -11.29 -1.25 9.92
C LEU A 105 -10.01 -1.98 10.39
N PHE A 106 -8.92 -1.87 9.64
CA PHE A 106 -7.63 -2.46 10.01
C PHE A 106 -7.05 -1.84 11.29
N THR A 107 -7.17 -0.52 11.46
CA THR A 107 -6.72 0.17 12.67
C THR A 107 -7.58 -0.22 13.87
N HIS A 108 -8.90 -0.28 13.71
CA HIS A 108 -9.81 -0.74 14.77
C HIS A 108 -9.56 -2.20 15.17
N ALA A 109 -9.14 -3.04 14.22
CA ALA A 109 -8.78 -4.44 14.48
C ALA A 109 -7.33 -4.62 14.96
N HIS A 110 -6.57 -3.56 15.24
CA HIS A 110 -5.15 -3.58 15.60
C HIS A 110 -4.27 -4.30 14.57
N ARG A 111 -4.61 -4.15 13.29
CA ARG A 111 -3.90 -4.75 12.13
C ARG A 111 -3.18 -3.70 11.28
N THR A 112 -2.96 -2.50 11.79
CA THR A 112 -2.22 -1.44 11.13
C THR A 112 -0.85 -1.25 11.76
N VAL A 113 0.18 -1.20 10.93
CA VAL A 113 1.55 -0.86 11.28
C VAL A 113 1.91 0.47 10.64
N VAL A 114 2.40 1.41 11.43
CA VAL A 114 2.93 2.68 10.92
C VAL A 114 4.44 2.59 10.83
N LEU A 115 4.99 2.84 9.65
CA LEU A 115 6.42 2.86 9.38
C LEU A 115 6.84 4.27 8.94
N ASP A 116 7.50 5.01 9.81
CA ASP A 116 8.13 6.28 9.45
C ASP A 116 9.52 6.02 8.83
N THR A 117 9.68 6.42 7.58
CA THR A 117 10.92 6.23 6.81
C THR A 117 11.79 7.50 6.74
N THR A 118 11.48 8.54 7.53
CA THR A 118 12.24 9.79 7.57
C THR A 118 13.70 9.53 7.91
N GLY A 119 14.61 9.97 7.05
CA GLY A 119 16.05 9.83 7.23
C GLY A 119 16.59 8.39 7.20
N LYS A 120 15.75 7.40 6.88
CA LYS A 120 16.15 6.00 6.82
C LYS A 120 16.49 5.58 5.39
N THR A 121 17.46 4.68 5.29
CA THR A 121 17.74 3.95 4.05
C THR A 121 16.64 2.93 3.76
N PRO A 122 16.52 2.44 2.52
CA PRO A 122 15.59 1.36 2.19
C PRO A 122 15.81 0.10 3.05
N GLN A 123 17.07 -0.25 3.38
CA GLN A 123 17.38 -1.43 4.20
C GLN A 123 16.92 -1.24 5.65
N GLU A 124 17.19 -0.08 6.26
CA GLU A 124 16.75 0.23 7.63
C GLU A 124 15.21 0.23 7.73
N SER A 125 14.54 0.79 6.71
CA SER A 125 13.07 0.77 6.64
C SER A 125 12.52 -0.65 6.51
N PHE A 126 13.17 -1.50 5.73
CA PHE A 126 12.77 -2.90 5.56
C PHE A 126 12.98 -3.72 6.84
N ASP A 127 14.11 -3.57 7.51
CA ASP A 127 14.42 -4.27 8.76
C ASP A 127 13.43 -3.89 9.86
N GLU A 128 13.07 -2.60 9.95
CA GLU A 128 12.05 -2.12 10.88
C GLU A 128 10.66 -2.64 10.54
N LEU A 129 10.29 -2.65 9.26
CA LEU A 129 9.01 -3.21 8.80
C LEU A 129 8.88 -4.69 9.21
N LEU A 130 9.94 -5.48 9.07
CA LEU A 130 9.94 -6.87 9.51
C LEU A 130 9.74 -6.98 11.04
N ALA A 131 10.48 -6.20 11.82
CA ALA A 131 10.37 -6.20 13.27
C ALA A 131 8.97 -5.79 13.76
N LEU A 132 8.36 -4.77 13.14
CA LEU A 132 7.01 -4.30 13.47
C LEU A 132 5.92 -5.30 13.05
N SER A 133 6.14 -6.07 11.99
CA SER A 133 5.16 -7.04 11.49
C SER A 133 5.18 -8.36 12.26
N GLU A 134 6.31 -8.73 12.85
CA GLU A 134 6.49 -10.03 13.52
C GLU A 134 5.38 -10.36 14.56
N PRO A 135 4.97 -9.45 15.45
CA PRO A 135 3.90 -9.72 16.43
C PRO A 135 2.53 -9.95 15.80
N LEU A 136 2.33 -9.49 14.56
CA LEU A 136 1.05 -9.57 13.85
C LEU A 136 0.94 -10.81 12.95
N VAL A 137 2.04 -11.53 12.77
CA VAL A 137 2.10 -12.74 11.94
C VAL A 137 1.57 -13.92 12.74
N THR A 138 0.64 -14.66 12.16
CA THR A 138 0.10 -15.87 12.79
C THR A 138 1.07 -17.05 12.66
N MET A 139 0.90 -18.06 13.53
CA MET A 139 1.72 -19.29 13.45
C MET A 139 1.59 -20.00 12.09
N GLY A 140 0.44 -19.89 11.43
CA GLY A 140 0.24 -20.42 10.08
C GLY A 140 1.05 -19.67 9.03
N GLU A 141 1.13 -18.35 9.15
CA GLU A 141 1.95 -17.50 8.28
C GLU A 141 3.45 -17.75 8.50
N VAL A 142 3.87 -18.00 9.75
CA VAL A 142 5.25 -18.40 10.06
C VAL A 142 5.58 -19.76 9.40
N ALA A 143 4.66 -20.70 9.42
CA ALA A 143 4.83 -21.98 8.75
C ALA A 143 4.96 -21.82 7.22
N LEU A 144 4.16 -20.93 6.61
CA LEU A 144 4.25 -20.61 5.18
C LEU A 144 5.55 -19.91 4.80
N ARG A 145 6.09 -19.03 5.68
CA ARG A 145 7.40 -18.38 5.46
C ARG A 145 8.57 -19.37 5.49
N ASN A 146 8.45 -20.42 6.28
CA ASN A 146 9.47 -21.49 6.36
C ASN A 146 9.33 -22.55 5.27
N MET A 147 8.24 -22.51 4.46
CA MET A 147 8.19 -23.31 3.24
C MET A 147 9.21 -22.70 2.28
N GLU A 148 10.20 -23.49 1.89
CA GLU A 148 11.17 -23.11 0.86
C GLU A 148 10.41 -22.62 -0.37
N VAL A 149 10.45 -21.32 -0.61
CA VAL A 149 10.06 -20.78 -1.90
C VAL A 149 10.97 -21.49 -2.92
N PRO A 150 10.44 -22.22 -3.90
CA PRO A 150 11.28 -22.83 -4.91
C PRO A 150 12.22 -21.74 -5.43
N GLN A 151 13.52 -21.93 -5.27
CA GLN A 151 14.53 -21.03 -5.82
C GLN A 151 14.55 -21.19 -7.35
N GLY A 152 13.49 -20.72 -7.98
CA GLY A 152 13.43 -20.55 -9.41
C GLY A 152 13.86 -19.12 -9.75
N GLU A 153 14.75 -18.97 -10.69
CA GLU A 153 14.98 -17.66 -11.26
C GLU A 153 13.68 -17.20 -11.93
N TYR A 154 13.20 -16.02 -11.54
CA TYR A 154 11.99 -15.43 -12.11
C TYR A 154 12.41 -14.22 -12.94
N GLU A 155 11.91 -14.14 -14.16
CA GLU A 155 12.03 -12.97 -14.99
C GLU A 155 10.82 -12.04 -14.75
N VAL A 156 11.10 -10.76 -14.53
CA VAL A 156 10.05 -9.74 -14.41
C VAL A 156 9.70 -9.25 -15.81
N LYS A 157 8.49 -9.54 -16.26
CA LYS A 157 7.95 -9.02 -17.53
C LYS A 157 6.76 -8.11 -17.30
N TYR A 158 6.65 -7.11 -18.16
CA TYR A 158 5.45 -6.28 -18.23
C TYR A 158 4.57 -6.79 -19.38
N VAL A 159 3.42 -7.35 -19.05
CA VAL A 159 2.43 -7.80 -20.03
C VAL A 159 1.22 -6.90 -19.92
N ASN A 160 0.92 -6.17 -20.97
CA ASN A 160 -0.17 -5.19 -21.02
C ASN A 160 -0.11 -4.15 -19.87
N GLY A 161 1.11 -3.68 -19.52
CA GLY A 161 1.32 -2.70 -18.46
C GLY A 161 1.27 -3.27 -17.02
N VAL A 162 1.05 -4.57 -16.86
CA VAL A 162 1.04 -5.25 -15.56
C VAL A 162 2.37 -5.99 -15.36
N ARG A 163 3.03 -5.73 -14.23
CA ARG A 163 4.24 -6.44 -13.82
C ARG A 163 3.91 -7.89 -13.48
N GLN A 164 4.53 -8.84 -14.14
CA GLN A 164 4.39 -10.28 -13.89
C GLN A 164 5.76 -10.90 -13.60
N MET A 165 5.81 -11.76 -12.59
CA MET A 165 6.96 -12.64 -12.35
C MET A 165 6.70 -13.96 -13.06
N ILE A 166 7.50 -14.27 -14.05
CA ILE A 166 7.38 -15.48 -14.87
C ILE A 166 8.55 -16.41 -14.48
N PRO A 167 8.29 -17.65 -14.05
CA PRO A 167 9.37 -18.59 -13.80
C PRO A 167 10.21 -18.78 -15.06
N ASN A 168 11.52 -18.75 -14.91
CA ASN A 168 12.42 -19.15 -15.98
C ASN A 168 12.22 -20.66 -16.24
N PRO A 169 12.18 -21.07 -17.50
CA PRO A 169 12.00 -22.48 -17.87
C PRO A 169 13.14 -23.38 -17.40
#